data_f54628f75b8e7f6a51a16221ec4cf8e6
#
_entry.id   f54628f75b8e7f6a51a16221ec4cf8e6
#
_cell.length_a   1.000
_cell.length_b   1.000
_cell.length_c   1.000
_cell.angle_alpha   90.00
_cell.angle_beta   90.00
_cell.angle_gamma   90.00
#
_symmetry.space_group_name_H-M   'P 1'
#
loop_
_entity.id
_entity.type
_entity.pdbx_description
1 polymer ?
#
loop_
_entity_poly.entity_id
_entity_poly.type
_entity_poly.pdbx_seq_one_letter_code
_entity_poly.pdbx_strand_id
1 'polypeptide(L)'
;MIKKPNDFDVLIVGAGPSGLTLANILANLNISVGIFDKKASTVKEPRAVSIDDESLRIIQGFGLHNVLRKNISENYGSHYFDSKGKVFVKVEPKSFENGFFKRNAFDQPFFENLLSENLKGNRFAKIKFNFELINLKNLKNRVEGHFKDSKGNLKIFKSKYIVGCDGAQSSVRRLLNLHMLGTSFSERWLIVDLFKTKNYFRHTEVYCDVDRPSISLPGPKGIRRYEFMLKKHENEVDEKLVRSLLGKVGPDVAQPLRRYQVYHFHARMTSKWKVKSAFLAGDAAHLSPPFAGQGMNSGIRDVGNLGWKLAFAIKVNSQENKIL
;
A
#
# COMPACT_ATOMS: atom_id res chain seq x y z
N MET A 1 -33.29 9.18 8.12
CA MET A 1 -33.10 10.33 7.21
C MET A 1 -32.56 9.80 5.87
N ILE A 2 -33.18 10.16 4.76
CA ILE A 2 -32.68 9.83 3.41
C ILE A 2 -31.42 10.68 3.19
N LYS A 3 -30.27 10.02 3.00
CA LYS A 3 -29.00 10.71 2.69
C LYS A 3 -29.12 11.40 1.33
N LYS A 4 -28.61 12.64 1.24
CA LYS A 4 -28.49 13.33 -0.05
C LYS A 4 -27.50 12.59 -0.95
N PRO A 5 -27.58 12.69 -2.29
CA PRO A 5 -26.73 11.93 -3.22
C PRO A 5 -25.22 12.07 -3.01
N ASN A 6 -24.78 13.15 -2.35
CA ASN A 6 -23.37 13.45 -2.07
C ASN A 6 -22.98 13.29 -0.60
N ASP A 7 -23.80 12.63 0.23
CA ASP A 7 -23.56 12.45 1.66
C ASP A 7 -23.18 10.99 1.94
N PHE A 8 -22.06 10.81 2.63
CA PHE A 8 -21.52 9.53 3.08
C PHE A 8 -21.36 9.52 4.61
N ASP A 9 -21.16 8.36 5.20
CA ASP A 9 -20.70 8.29 6.60
C ASP A 9 -19.21 8.58 6.67
N VAL A 10 -18.43 8.05 5.70
CA VAL A 10 -16.98 8.22 5.62
C VAL A 10 -16.57 8.58 4.19
N LEU A 11 -15.75 9.62 4.06
CA LEU A 11 -14.97 9.88 2.83
C LEU A 11 -13.59 9.25 2.97
N ILE A 12 -13.14 8.55 1.94
CA ILE A 12 -11.80 7.99 1.84
C ILE A 12 -11.10 8.66 0.66
N VAL A 13 -9.94 9.26 0.90
CA VAL A 13 -9.12 9.86 -0.14
C VAL A 13 -7.94 8.95 -0.41
N GLY A 14 -7.86 8.42 -1.64
CA GLY A 14 -6.89 7.43 -2.08
C GLY A 14 -7.52 6.03 -2.23
N ALA A 15 -7.49 5.49 -3.45
CA ALA A 15 -7.94 4.15 -3.80
C ALA A 15 -6.76 3.17 -3.99
N GLY A 16 -5.74 3.28 -3.13
CA GLY A 16 -4.66 2.32 -2.98
C GLY A 16 -5.02 1.19 -1.99
N PRO A 17 -4.06 0.30 -1.63
CA PRO A 17 -4.32 -0.86 -0.77
C PRO A 17 -5.03 -0.53 0.53
N SER A 18 -4.56 0.49 1.27
CA SER A 18 -5.18 0.89 2.55
C SER A 18 -6.58 1.45 2.35
N GLY A 19 -6.78 2.36 1.39
CA GLY A 19 -8.09 2.98 1.17
C GLY A 19 -9.15 1.99 0.68
N LEU A 20 -8.79 1.11 -0.26
CA LEU A 20 -9.69 0.06 -0.74
C LEU A 20 -9.98 -1.00 0.34
N THR A 21 -9.00 -1.35 1.18
CA THR A 21 -9.22 -2.25 2.33
C THR A 21 -10.18 -1.62 3.33
N LEU A 22 -9.98 -0.34 3.70
CA LEU A 22 -10.90 0.38 4.60
C LEU A 22 -12.32 0.42 4.03
N ALA A 23 -12.45 0.69 2.74
CA ALA A 23 -13.75 0.73 2.08
C ALA A 23 -14.47 -0.61 2.13
N ASN A 24 -13.75 -1.72 1.90
CA ASN A 24 -14.31 -3.08 2.01
C ASN A 24 -14.77 -3.39 3.44
N ILE A 25 -13.96 -3.05 4.46
CA ILE A 25 -14.32 -3.23 5.88
C ILE A 25 -15.61 -2.47 6.18
N LEU A 26 -15.66 -1.18 5.86
CA LEU A 26 -16.79 -0.32 6.18
C LEU A 26 -18.06 -0.72 5.43
N ALA A 27 -17.96 -1.02 4.14
CA ALA A 27 -19.08 -1.49 3.32
C ALA A 27 -19.65 -2.82 3.84
N ASN A 28 -18.78 -3.76 4.24
CA ASN A 28 -19.18 -5.03 4.86
C ASN A 28 -19.88 -4.82 6.21
N LEU A 29 -19.57 -3.73 6.91
CA LEU A 29 -20.25 -3.31 8.14
C LEU A 29 -21.48 -2.38 7.88
N ASN A 30 -21.97 -2.27 6.65
CA ASN A 30 -23.10 -1.43 6.24
C ASN A 30 -22.90 0.07 6.52
N ILE A 31 -21.69 0.55 6.43
CA ILE A 31 -21.34 1.98 6.53
C ILE A 31 -21.18 2.56 5.12
N SER A 32 -21.85 3.67 4.86
CA SER A 32 -21.79 4.33 3.55
C SER A 32 -20.46 5.04 3.33
N VAL A 33 -19.71 4.65 2.28
CA VAL A 33 -18.38 5.18 1.97
C VAL A 33 -18.30 5.75 0.56
N GLY A 34 -17.66 6.92 0.44
CA GLY A 34 -17.23 7.50 -0.82
C GLY A 34 -15.71 7.42 -0.92
N ILE A 35 -15.19 6.72 -1.92
CA ILE A 35 -13.75 6.59 -2.19
C ILE A 35 -13.39 7.46 -3.37
N PHE A 36 -12.34 8.30 -3.23
CA PHE A 36 -11.93 9.26 -4.25
C PHE A 36 -10.44 9.13 -4.51
N ASP A 37 -10.06 9.00 -5.76
CA ASP A 37 -8.65 9.02 -6.19
C ASP A 37 -8.46 9.95 -7.39
N LYS A 38 -7.37 10.71 -7.36
CA LYS A 38 -6.98 11.60 -8.48
C LYS A 38 -6.55 10.85 -9.72
N LYS A 39 -6.13 9.59 -9.60
CA LYS A 39 -5.78 8.71 -10.71
C LYS A 39 -7.03 8.23 -11.45
N ALA A 40 -6.83 7.76 -12.68
CA ALA A 40 -7.91 7.24 -13.53
C ALA A 40 -8.35 5.81 -13.16
N SER A 41 -7.51 5.07 -12.43
CA SER A 41 -7.76 3.66 -12.04
C SER A 41 -6.83 3.27 -10.89
N THR A 42 -6.97 2.01 -10.43
CA THR A 42 -5.98 1.33 -9.59
C THR A 42 -4.61 1.26 -10.28
N VAL A 43 -3.55 0.94 -9.53
CA VAL A 43 -2.19 0.91 -10.10
C VAL A 43 -2.04 -0.20 -11.13
N LYS A 44 -1.23 0.07 -12.17
CA LYS A 44 -0.83 -0.93 -13.17
C LYS A 44 0.52 -1.57 -12.85
N GLU A 45 1.33 -0.90 -12.03
CA GLU A 45 2.68 -1.31 -11.70
C GLU A 45 2.83 -1.57 -10.19
N PRO A 46 3.50 -2.65 -9.79
CA PRO A 46 3.63 -3.02 -8.39
C PRO A 46 4.59 -2.09 -7.65
N ARG A 47 4.21 -1.63 -6.47
CA ARG A 47 5.09 -1.01 -5.49
C ARG A 47 5.47 -2.01 -4.41
N ALA A 48 4.49 -2.60 -3.74
CA ALA A 48 4.66 -3.68 -2.79
C ALA A 48 4.68 -5.05 -3.49
N VAL A 49 5.38 -6.02 -2.90
CA VAL A 49 5.50 -7.41 -3.38
C VAL A 49 5.31 -8.44 -2.29
N SER A 50 5.17 -8.01 -1.03
CA SER A 50 4.98 -8.89 0.12
C SER A 50 3.69 -8.54 0.86
N ILE A 51 2.89 -9.57 1.15
CA ILE A 51 1.71 -9.48 2.02
C ILE A 51 1.88 -10.46 3.18
N ASP A 52 1.62 -9.99 4.40
CA ASP A 52 1.78 -10.80 5.61
C ASP A 52 0.48 -11.48 6.07
N ASP A 53 0.60 -12.31 7.08
CA ASP A 53 -0.48 -13.08 7.68
C ASP A 53 -1.55 -12.20 8.32
N GLU A 54 -1.17 -11.10 9.00
CA GLU A 54 -2.11 -10.14 9.60
C GLU A 54 -2.96 -9.45 8.53
N SER A 55 -2.31 -9.01 7.44
CA SER A 55 -3.02 -8.41 6.30
C SER A 55 -4.00 -9.39 5.67
N LEU A 56 -3.60 -10.66 5.48
CA LEU A 56 -4.49 -11.71 4.98
C LEU A 56 -5.65 -11.98 5.93
N ARG A 57 -5.42 -11.94 7.25
CA ARG A 57 -6.46 -12.06 8.27
C ARG A 57 -7.49 -10.93 8.18
N ILE A 58 -7.03 -9.69 7.95
CA ILE A 58 -7.92 -8.54 7.73
C ILE A 58 -8.76 -8.74 6.45
N ILE A 59 -8.12 -9.16 5.35
CA ILE A 59 -8.78 -9.46 4.07
C ILE A 59 -9.81 -10.59 4.20
N GLN A 60 -9.56 -11.57 5.07
CA GLN A 60 -10.50 -12.64 5.39
C GLN A 60 -11.80 -12.09 5.99
N GLY A 61 -11.74 -11.01 6.76
CA GLY A 61 -12.90 -10.40 7.41
C GLY A 61 -14.00 -9.93 6.45
N PHE A 62 -13.69 -9.76 5.16
CA PHE A 62 -14.66 -9.43 4.11
C PHE A 62 -14.64 -10.41 2.92
N GLY A 63 -14.08 -11.62 3.13
CA GLY A 63 -14.32 -12.79 2.27
C GLY A 63 -13.38 -12.97 1.07
N LEU A 64 -12.40 -12.08 0.83
CA LEU A 64 -11.55 -12.12 -0.37
C LEU A 64 -10.29 -12.99 -0.26
N HIS A 65 -10.00 -13.54 0.92
CA HIS A 65 -8.76 -14.29 1.18
C HIS A 65 -8.58 -15.52 0.28
N ASN A 66 -9.66 -16.26 -0.02
CA ASN A 66 -9.56 -17.47 -0.85
C ASN A 66 -9.18 -17.16 -2.30
N VAL A 67 -9.72 -16.07 -2.88
CA VAL A 67 -9.35 -15.63 -4.22
C VAL A 67 -7.91 -15.13 -4.22
N LEU A 68 -7.51 -14.38 -3.19
CA LEU A 68 -6.16 -13.85 -3.08
C LEU A 68 -5.14 -14.98 -2.94
N ARG A 69 -5.37 -15.99 -2.06
CA ARG A 69 -4.47 -17.14 -1.87
C ARG A 69 -4.15 -17.91 -3.15
N LYS A 70 -5.11 -18.06 -4.05
CA LYS A 70 -4.88 -18.71 -5.36
C LYS A 70 -3.96 -17.90 -6.29
N ASN A 71 -3.66 -16.66 -5.96
CA ASN A 71 -2.91 -15.72 -6.79
C ASN A 71 -1.65 -15.17 -6.10
N ILE A 72 -1.22 -15.77 -4.99
CA ILE A 72 0.00 -15.43 -4.27
C ILE A 72 0.95 -16.62 -4.25
N SER A 73 2.23 -16.37 -3.95
CA SER A 73 3.20 -17.41 -3.63
C SER A 73 3.38 -17.42 -2.11
N GLU A 74 2.80 -18.42 -1.44
CA GLU A 74 2.79 -18.53 0.00
C GLU A 74 4.13 -18.99 0.57
N ASN A 75 4.43 -18.62 1.82
CA ASN A 75 5.47 -19.17 2.66
C ASN A 75 6.88 -19.07 2.07
N TYR A 76 7.33 -17.86 1.76
CA TYR A 76 8.73 -17.64 1.42
C TYR A 76 9.52 -17.07 2.60
N GLY A 77 10.80 -17.42 2.67
CA GLY A 77 11.75 -16.89 3.65
C GLY A 77 12.74 -15.92 3.02
N SER A 78 13.86 -15.72 3.70
CA SER A 78 15.00 -14.94 3.18
C SER A 78 16.30 -15.68 3.47
N HIS A 79 17.15 -15.83 2.48
CA HIS A 79 18.52 -16.32 2.61
C HIS A 79 19.49 -15.15 2.41
N TYR A 80 20.41 -15.01 3.32
CA TYR A 80 21.42 -13.95 3.31
C TYR A 80 22.74 -14.51 2.83
N PHE A 81 23.30 -13.86 1.82
CA PHE A 81 24.54 -14.24 1.16
C PHE A 81 25.63 -13.23 1.49
N ASP A 82 26.82 -13.71 1.77
CA ASP A 82 28.01 -12.86 1.86
C ASP A 82 28.51 -12.42 0.47
N SER A 83 29.56 -11.60 0.43
CA SER A 83 30.15 -11.11 -0.82
C SER A 83 30.78 -12.22 -1.69
N LYS A 84 30.98 -13.42 -1.15
CA LYS A 84 31.48 -14.62 -1.87
C LYS A 84 30.34 -15.52 -2.34
N GLY A 85 29.09 -15.14 -2.14
CA GLY A 85 27.91 -15.92 -2.50
C GLY A 85 27.61 -17.10 -1.57
N LYS A 86 28.21 -17.15 -0.35
CA LYS A 86 27.93 -18.18 0.64
C LYS A 86 26.75 -17.74 1.53
N VAL A 87 25.78 -18.63 1.70
CA VAL A 87 24.66 -18.40 2.66
C VAL A 87 25.20 -18.48 4.09
N PHE A 88 24.98 -17.43 4.88
CA PHE A 88 25.35 -17.38 6.29
C PHE A 88 24.16 -17.28 7.24
N VAL A 89 22.99 -16.80 6.75
CA VAL A 89 21.72 -16.78 7.54
C VAL A 89 20.56 -17.22 6.66
N LYS A 90 19.66 -18.00 7.26
CA LYS A 90 18.35 -18.36 6.70
C LYS A 90 17.25 -17.96 7.66
N VAL A 91 16.27 -17.20 7.18
CA VAL A 91 15.07 -16.79 7.92
C VAL A 91 13.87 -17.38 7.21
N GLU A 92 13.36 -18.47 7.70
CA GLU A 92 12.22 -19.21 7.14
C GLU A 92 11.12 -19.34 8.20
N PRO A 93 10.23 -18.32 8.33
CA PRO A 93 9.16 -18.38 9.31
C PRO A 93 8.21 -19.55 9.04
N LYS A 94 8.00 -20.39 10.06
CA LYS A 94 7.10 -21.55 9.98
C LYS A 94 5.77 -21.33 10.72
N SER A 95 5.61 -20.16 11.37
CA SER A 95 4.41 -19.87 12.16
C SER A 95 3.19 -19.62 11.29
N PHE A 96 2.03 -19.98 11.82
CA PHE A 96 0.72 -19.87 11.18
C PHE A 96 -0.29 -19.23 12.16
N GLU A 97 0.19 -18.25 12.93
CA GLU A 97 -0.50 -17.70 14.10
C GLU A 97 -1.83 -17.03 13.72
N ASN A 98 -1.88 -16.33 12.58
CA ASN A 98 -3.09 -15.65 12.10
C ASN A 98 -3.90 -16.48 11.10
N GLY A 99 -3.63 -17.79 10.99
CA GLY A 99 -4.27 -18.68 10.02
C GLY A 99 -3.71 -18.58 8.60
N PHE A 100 -2.56 -17.91 8.44
CA PHE A 100 -1.84 -17.74 7.19
C PHE A 100 -0.33 -17.78 7.43
N PHE A 101 0.45 -18.05 6.38
CA PHE A 101 1.90 -17.96 6.45
C PHE A 101 2.36 -16.51 6.62
N LYS A 102 3.40 -16.29 7.41
CA LYS A 102 3.91 -14.94 7.75
C LYS A 102 4.33 -14.09 6.55
N ARG A 103 4.84 -14.70 5.49
CA ARG A 103 5.33 -13.98 4.31
C ARG A 103 4.83 -14.64 3.04
N ASN A 104 4.16 -13.84 2.22
CA ASN A 104 3.59 -14.30 0.97
C ASN A 104 3.88 -13.27 -0.11
N ALA A 105 4.33 -13.71 -1.28
CA ALA A 105 4.57 -12.82 -2.41
C ALA A 105 3.29 -12.65 -3.22
N PHE A 106 3.00 -11.43 -3.63
CA PHE A 106 1.76 -11.08 -4.34
C PHE A 106 2.02 -10.08 -5.47
N ASP A 107 1.05 -9.91 -6.36
CA ASP A 107 1.03 -8.87 -7.38
C ASP A 107 0.05 -7.75 -6.96
N GLN A 108 0.58 -6.56 -6.66
CA GLN A 108 -0.22 -5.44 -6.16
C GLN A 108 -1.33 -5.00 -7.13
N PRO A 109 -1.12 -4.89 -8.46
CA PRO A 109 -2.19 -4.56 -9.39
C PRO A 109 -3.36 -5.53 -9.33
N PHE A 110 -3.08 -6.84 -9.25
CA PHE A 110 -4.13 -7.84 -9.06
C PHE A 110 -4.88 -7.62 -7.74
N PHE A 111 -4.17 -7.38 -6.65
CA PHE A 111 -4.76 -7.16 -5.32
C PHE A 111 -5.65 -5.92 -5.28
N GLU A 112 -5.17 -4.76 -5.78
CA GLU A 112 -5.98 -3.54 -5.82
C GLU A 112 -7.22 -3.70 -6.71
N ASN A 113 -7.08 -4.37 -7.85
CA ASN A 113 -8.21 -4.65 -8.72
C ASN A 113 -9.24 -5.55 -8.01
N LEU A 114 -8.80 -6.62 -7.33
CA LEU A 114 -9.67 -7.50 -6.56
C LEU A 114 -10.47 -6.73 -5.50
N LEU A 115 -9.81 -5.85 -4.73
CA LEU A 115 -10.47 -5.01 -3.72
C LEU A 115 -11.48 -4.03 -4.34
N SER A 116 -11.14 -3.45 -5.49
CA SER A 116 -12.01 -2.50 -6.20
C SER A 116 -13.23 -3.19 -6.80
N GLU A 117 -13.03 -4.37 -7.43
CA GLU A 117 -14.12 -5.15 -8.02
C GLU A 117 -15.13 -5.60 -6.95
N ASN A 118 -14.67 -5.99 -5.76
CA ASN A 118 -15.56 -6.39 -4.67
C ASN A 118 -16.49 -5.25 -4.20
N LEU A 119 -16.13 -4.01 -4.45
CA LEU A 119 -16.95 -2.85 -4.12
C LEU A 119 -17.92 -2.45 -5.23
N LYS A 120 -17.76 -2.99 -6.45
CA LYS A 120 -18.69 -2.71 -7.56
C LYS A 120 -20.08 -3.27 -7.25
N GLY A 121 -21.09 -2.45 -7.45
CA GLY A 121 -22.48 -2.83 -7.16
C GLY A 121 -22.83 -2.87 -5.67
N ASN A 122 -21.88 -2.66 -4.77
CA ASN A 122 -22.17 -2.58 -3.33
C ASN A 122 -22.90 -1.27 -3.02
N ARG A 123 -24.11 -1.36 -2.46
CA ARG A 123 -24.96 -0.19 -2.15
C ARG A 123 -24.34 0.77 -1.14
N PHE A 124 -23.39 0.32 -0.34
CA PHE A 124 -22.72 1.14 0.69
C PHE A 124 -21.41 1.75 0.21
N ALA A 125 -20.89 1.39 -0.98
CA ALA A 125 -19.63 1.90 -1.48
C ALA A 125 -19.78 2.59 -2.84
N LYS A 126 -19.08 3.73 -3.00
CA LYS A 126 -19.01 4.43 -4.28
C LYS A 126 -17.57 4.87 -4.56
N ILE A 127 -16.94 4.29 -5.58
CA ILE A 127 -15.59 4.67 -6.02
C ILE A 127 -15.69 5.72 -7.13
N LYS A 128 -14.87 6.76 -7.02
CA LYS A 128 -14.73 7.84 -8.00
C LYS A 128 -13.26 8.08 -8.28
N PHE A 129 -12.81 7.62 -9.44
CA PHE A 129 -11.52 7.96 -10.01
C PHE A 129 -11.55 9.31 -10.73
N ASN A 130 -10.38 9.90 -10.97
CA ASN A 130 -10.22 11.25 -11.53
C ASN A 130 -10.87 12.35 -10.67
N PHE A 131 -10.82 12.18 -9.35
CA PHE A 131 -11.29 13.17 -8.37
C PHE A 131 -10.16 13.54 -7.44
N GLU A 132 -9.68 14.77 -7.51
CA GLU A 132 -8.62 15.31 -6.67
C GLU A 132 -9.21 16.13 -5.52
N LEU A 133 -8.84 15.81 -4.28
CA LEU A 133 -9.18 16.64 -3.12
C LEU A 133 -8.33 17.92 -3.15
N ILE A 134 -9.00 19.06 -3.29
CA ILE A 134 -8.36 20.37 -3.38
C ILE A 134 -8.59 21.25 -2.14
N ASN A 135 -9.64 20.98 -1.36
CA ASN A 135 -9.92 21.70 -0.13
C ASN A 135 -10.69 20.82 0.85
N LEU A 136 -10.53 21.09 2.13
CA LEU A 136 -11.10 20.31 3.23
C LEU A 136 -11.60 21.25 4.35
N LYS A 137 -12.91 21.22 4.62
CA LYS A 137 -13.47 21.85 5.82
C LYS A 137 -13.69 20.77 6.86
N ASN A 138 -12.84 20.73 7.88
CA ASN A 138 -12.87 19.73 8.93
C ASN A 138 -13.48 20.33 10.21
N LEU A 139 -14.77 20.13 10.39
CA LEU A 139 -15.54 20.57 11.55
C LEU A 139 -15.56 19.47 12.63
N LYS A 140 -16.06 19.77 13.84
CA LYS A 140 -16.04 18.81 14.96
C LYS A 140 -16.79 17.50 14.66
N ASN A 141 -17.95 17.59 14.00
CA ASN A 141 -18.84 16.44 13.76
C ASN A 141 -19.17 16.23 12.28
N ARG A 142 -18.51 16.94 11.38
CA ARG A 142 -18.78 16.91 9.94
C ARG A 142 -17.55 17.32 9.14
N VAL A 143 -17.41 16.70 8.00
CA VAL A 143 -16.37 17.04 7.02
C VAL A 143 -17.03 17.42 5.69
N GLU A 144 -16.49 18.44 5.03
CA GLU A 144 -16.80 18.78 3.64
C GLU A 144 -15.52 18.68 2.81
N GLY A 145 -15.45 17.67 1.95
CA GLY A 145 -14.37 17.51 0.96
C GLY A 145 -14.76 18.20 -0.34
N HIS A 146 -13.89 19.08 -0.83
CA HIS A 146 -14.06 19.74 -2.11
C HIS A 146 -13.14 19.07 -3.13
N PHE A 147 -13.73 18.46 -4.14
CA PHE A 147 -13.03 17.69 -5.14
C PHE A 147 -13.15 18.36 -6.53
N LYS A 148 -12.10 18.23 -7.30
CA LYS A 148 -12.06 18.62 -8.71
C LYS A 148 -12.06 17.36 -9.57
N ASP A 149 -13.00 17.26 -10.49
CA ASP A 149 -13.07 16.16 -11.46
C ASP A 149 -12.12 16.38 -12.65
N SER A 150 -11.98 15.40 -13.56
CA SER A 150 -11.12 15.48 -14.75
C SER A 150 -11.48 16.59 -15.72
N LYS A 151 -12.71 17.13 -15.64
CA LYS A 151 -13.17 18.26 -16.46
C LYS A 151 -12.98 19.61 -15.76
N GLY A 152 -12.40 19.61 -14.55
CA GLY A 152 -12.19 20.80 -13.75
C GLY A 152 -13.41 21.25 -12.92
N ASN A 153 -14.52 20.51 -12.94
CA ASN A 153 -15.70 20.87 -12.18
C ASN A 153 -15.51 20.60 -10.69
N LEU A 154 -15.96 21.53 -9.87
CA LEU A 154 -15.97 21.38 -8.42
C LEU A 154 -17.17 20.59 -7.96
N LYS A 155 -16.90 19.59 -7.09
CA LYS A 155 -17.93 18.78 -6.42
C LYS A 155 -17.66 18.78 -4.92
N ILE A 156 -18.70 19.00 -4.12
CA ILE A 156 -18.63 18.95 -2.66
C ILE A 156 -19.30 17.67 -2.19
N PHE A 157 -18.58 16.92 -1.36
CA PHE A 157 -19.08 15.73 -0.68
C PHE A 157 -18.97 15.93 0.83
N LYS A 158 -19.98 15.42 1.56
CA LYS A 158 -20.07 15.58 3.01
C LYS A 158 -20.06 14.23 3.70
N SER A 159 -19.49 14.20 4.91
CA SER A 159 -19.44 12.98 5.72
C SER A 159 -19.30 13.30 7.21
N LYS A 160 -19.46 12.28 8.07
CA LYS A 160 -19.08 12.36 9.48
C LYS A 160 -17.56 12.37 9.64
N TYR A 161 -16.86 11.54 8.87
CA TYR A 161 -15.41 11.37 8.96
C TYR A 161 -14.76 11.38 7.56
N ILE A 162 -13.49 11.77 7.51
CA ILE A 162 -12.64 11.61 6.35
C ILE A 162 -11.35 10.88 6.74
N VAL A 163 -10.90 9.96 5.88
CA VAL A 163 -9.64 9.24 6.05
C VAL A 163 -8.75 9.45 4.84
N GLY A 164 -7.57 10.05 5.08
CA GLY A 164 -6.51 10.17 4.08
C GLY A 164 -5.73 8.86 3.97
N CYS A 165 -5.89 8.17 2.84
CA CYS A 165 -5.12 7.01 2.40
C CYS A 165 -4.40 7.32 1.07
N ASP A 166 -4.08 8.59 0.84
CA ASP A 166 -3.66 9.18 -0.43
C ASP A 166 -2.12 9.24 -0.60
N GLY A 167 -1.42 8.39 0.17
CA GLY A 167 -0.02 8.07 -0.02
C GLY A 167 0.95 9.13 0.51
N ALA A 168 2.24 8.97 0.18
CA ALA A 168 3.34 9.77 0.71
C ALA A 168 3.14 11.30 0.53
N GLN A 169 2.51 11.70 -0.56
CA GLN A 169 2.21 13.12 -0.87
C GLN A 169 0.77 13.50 -0.50
N SER A 170 0.25 13.01 0.61
CA SER A 170 -1.13 13.16 1.03
C SER A 170 -1.63 14.61 0.99
N SER A 171 -2.71 14.82 0.23
CA SER A 171 -3.46 16.08 0.20
C SER A 171 -4.21 16.30 1.50
N VAL A 172 -4.78 15.23 2.10
CA VAL A 172 -5.46 15.32 3.40
C VAL A 172 -4.49 15.82 4.47
N ARG A 173 -3.28 15.23 4.57
CA ARG A 173 -2.26 15.66 5.53
C ARG A 173 -1.89 17.13 5.35
N ARG A 174 -1.65 17.57 4.11
CA ARG A 174 -1.30 18.98 3.80
C ARG A 174 -2.43 19.94 4.16
N LEU A 175 -3.67 19.61 3.83
CA LEU A 175 -4.84 20.45 4.13
C LEU A 175 -5.16 20.51 5.63
N LEU A 176 -4.65 19.56 6.42
CA LEU A 176 -4.69 19.58 7.89
C LEU A 176 -3.49 20.31 8.51
N ASN A 177 -2.58 20.87 7.70
CA ASN A 177 -1.33 21.49 8.13
C ASN A 177 -0.45 20.58 9.00
N LEU A 178 -0.40 19.29 8.66
CA LEU A 178 0.41 18.30 9.35
C LEU A 178 1.71 18.03 8.59
N HIS A 179 2.80 17.87 9.34
CA HIS A 179 4.14 17.61 8.81
C HIS A 179 4.56 16.17 9.08
N MET A 180 5.43 15.65 8.23
CA MET A 180 6.13 14.38 8.45
C MET A 180 7.40 14.63 9.25
N LEU A 181 7.56 13.90 10.34
CA LEU A 181 8.74 13.87 11.19
C LEU A 181 9.58 12.63 10.88
N GLY A 182 10.90 12.74 11.00
CA GLY A 182 11.81 11.61 10.72
C GLY A 182 12.84 11.95 9.65
N THR A 183 13.46 10.92 9.08
CA THR A 183 14.62 11.03 8.20
C THR A 183 14.34 10.47 6.80
N SER A 184 15.25 10.78 5.88
CA SER A 184 15.32 10.16 4.56
C SER A 184 16.69 9.56 4.37
N PHE A 185 16.76 8.41 3.74
CA PHE A 185 18.03 7.79 3.38
C PHE A 185 18.62 8.52 2.18
N SER A 186 19.94 8.66 2.18
CA SER A 186 20.68 9.25 1.06
C SER A 186 20.83 8.30 -0.11
N GLU A 187 20.78 7.00 0.17
CA GLU A 187 20.97 5.94 -0.79
C GLU A 187 19.80 5.87 -1.77
N ARG A 188 20.13 5.75 -3.04
CA ARG A 188 19.16 5.49 -4.11
C ARG A 188 19.10 4.01 -4.39
N TRP A 189 17.89 3.50 -4.57
CA TRP A 189 17.66 2.10 -4.89
C TRP A 189 16.97 1.95 -6.22
N LEU A 190 17.56 1.16 -7.11
CA LEU A 190 16.97 0.75 -8.37
C LEU A 190 16.12 -0.50 -8.14
N ILE A 191 14.82 -0.38 -8.39
CA ILE A 191 13.87 -1.49 -8.36
C ILE A 191 13.62 -1.95 -9.78
N VAL A 192 13.79 -3.25 -10.04
CA VAL A 192 13.57 -3.89 -11.34
C VAL A 192 12.55 -5.00 -11.18
N ASP A 193 11.43 -4.89 -11.87
CA ASP A 193 10.37 -5.90 -11.88
C ASP A 193 10.37 -6.65 -13.23
N LEU A 194 10.29 -7.98 -13.20
CA LEU A 194 10.25 -8.86 -14.37
C LEU A 194 8.89 -9.54 -14.50
N PHE A 195 8.42 -9.74 -15.74
CA PHE A 195 7.23 -10.54 -16.01
C PHE A 195 7.48 -12.05 -15.92
N LYS A 196 8.69 -12.49 -16.32
CA LYS A 196 9.09 -13.89 -16.33
C LYS A 196 10.51 -14.00 -15.84
N THR A 197 10.75 -14.83 -14.84
CA THR A 197 12.07 -15.11 -14.30
C THR A 197 12.54 -16.50 -14.70
N LYS A 198 13.85 -16.66 -14.84
CA LYS A 198 14.56 -17.96 -14.84
C LYS A 198 15.11 -18.30 -13.45
N ASN A 199 15.01 -17.38 -12.49
CA ASN A 199 15.37 -17.64 -11.11
C ASN A 199 14.18 -18.24 -10.36
N TYR A 200 14.16 -19.56 -10.21
CA TYR A 200 13.11 -20.31 -9.53
C TYR A 200 13.34 -20.46 -8.02
N PHE A 201 14.32 -19.75 -7.47
CA PHE A 201 14.57 -19.82 -6.04
C PHE A 201 13.37 -19.25 -5.27
N ARG A 202 12.86 -20.08 -4.36
CA ARG A 202 11.60 -19.79 -3.65
C ARG A 202 11.68 -18.63 -2.67
N HIS A 203 12.86 -18.41 -2.07
CA HIS A 203 13.05 -17.44 -1.02
C HIS A 203 13.61 -16.13 -1.58
N THR A 204 13.53 -15.08 -0.77
CA THR A 204 14.27 -13.83 -1.02
C THR A 204 15.76 -14.12 -0.89
N GLU A 205 16.54 -13.65 -1.84
CA GLU A 205 17.99 -13.64 -1.80
C GLU A 205 18.44 -12.23 -1.39
N VAL A 206 19.12 -12.12 -0.26
CA VAL A 206 19.66 -10.85 0.24
C VAL A 206 21.18 -10.93 0.12
N TYR A 207 21.74 -10.17 -0.79
CA TYR A 207 23.19 -10.10 -1.03
C TYR A 207 23.78 -8.98 -0.18
N CYS A 208 24.50 -9.37 0.88
CA CYS A 208 25.15 -8.47 1.84
C CYS A 208 26.54 -8.07 1.33
N ASP A 209 26.57 -7.47 0.14
CA ASP A 209 27.79 -6.89 -0.43
C ASP A 209 27.91 -5.44 0.06
N VAL A 210 29.06 -5.09 0.67
CA VAL A 210 29.33 -3.75 1.20
C VAL A 210 29.35 -2.67 0.13
N ASP A 211 29.76 -3.03 -1.10
CA ASP A 211 29.82 -2.10 -2.23
C ASP A 211 28.48 -1.92 -2.92
N ARG A 212 27.67 -2.98 -2.94
CA ARG A 212 26.37 -2.97 -3.60
C ARG A 212 25.38 -3.97 -2.96
N PRO A 213 24.80 -3.61 -1.83
CA PRO A 213 23.70 -4.39 -1.30
C PRO A 213 22.60 -4.57 -2.35
N SER A 214 22.10 -5.80 -2.49
CA SER A 214 21.05 -6.11 -3.45
C SER A 214 20.12 -7.20 -2.92
N ILE A 215 18.90 -7.24 -3.47
CA ILE A 215 17.88 -8.17 -3.05
C ILE A 215 17.18 -8.72 -4.29
N SER A 216 16.86 -10.02 -4.27
CA SER A 216 16.02 -10.67 -5.26
C SER A 216 14.82 -11.28 -4.54
N LEU A 217 13.60 -10.84 -4.92
CA LEU A 217 12.36 -11.25 -4.27
C LEU A 217 11.48 -12.07 -5.22
N PRO A 218 10.98 -13.24 -4.77
CA PRO A 218 10.03 -14.01 -5.56
C PRO A 218 8.69 -13.29 -5.68
N GLY A 219 7.98 -13.54 -6.78
CA GLY A 219 6.60 -13.13 -7.01
C GLY A 219 5.75 -14.29 -7.51
N PRO A 220 4.42 -14.14 -7.57
CA PRO A 220 3.54 -15.16 -8.13
C PRO A 220 3.70 -15.26 -9.66
N LYS A 221 3.42 -16.45 -10.21
CA LYS A 221 3.30 -16.68 -11.67
C LYS A 221 4.55 -16.28 -12.47
N GLY A 222 5.74 -16.48 -11.89
CA GLY A 222 7.01 -16.16 -12.54
C GLY A 222 7.42 -14.69 -12.51
N ILE A 223 6.71 -13.84 -11.79
CA ILE A 223 7.15 -12.47 -11.50
C ILE A 223 8.34 -12.54 -10.55
N ARG A 224 9.33 -11.65 -10.74
CA ARG A 224 10.43 -11.47 -9.80
C ARG A 224 10.84 -10.02 -9.74
N ARG A 225 11.25 -9.58 -8.55
CA ARG A 225 11.79 -8.25 -8.30
C ARG A 225 13.24 -8.35 -7.91
N TYR A 226 14.03 -7.44 -8.45
CA TYR A 226 15.40 -7.16 -8.01
C TYR A 226 15.49 -5.72 -7.49
N GLU A 227 16.27 -5.53 -6.44
CA GLU A 227 16.52 -4.22 -5.85
C GLU A 227 18.04 -4.05 -5.68
N PHE A 228 18.59 -2.94 -6.18
CA PHE A 228 20.02 -2.66 -6.15
C PHE A 228 20.27 -1.30 -5.55
N MET A 229 21.17 -1.20 -4.57
CA MET A 229 21.68 0.09 -4.15
C MET A 229 22.52 0.70 -5.27
N LEU A 230 22.18 1.92 -5.69
CA LEU A 230 22.95 2.65 -6.71
C LEU A 230 24.17 3.31 -6.09
N LYS A 231 25.29 3.30 -6.83
CA LYS A 231 26.50 4.05 -6.45
C LYS A 231 26.30 5.54 -6.72
N LYS A 232 27.06 6.39 -6.03
CA LYS A 232 26.93 7.85 -6.14
C LYS A 232 27.08 8.39 -7.56
N HIS A 233 27.94 7.77 -8.37
CA HIS A 233 28.22 8.17 -9.74
C HIS A 233 27.18 7.65 -10.77
N GLU A 234 26.28 6.72 -10.39
CA GLU A 234 25.24 6.17 -11.27
C GLU A 234 24.01 7.10 -11.26
N ASN A 235 24.16 8.31 -11.81
CA ASN A 235 23.11 9.34 -11.80
C ASN A 235 21.98 9.03 -12.79
N GLU A 236 22.32 8.48 -13.94
CA GLU A 236 21.41 8.05 -14.98
C GLU A 236 21.25 6.54 -14.95
N VAL A 237 20.02 6.07 -15.04
CA VAL A 237 19.70 4.65 -15.08
C VAL A 237 19.05 4.35 -16.42
N ASP A 238 19.82 3.64 -17.24
CA ASP A 238 19.37 3.10 -18.52
C ASP A 238 19.20 1.58 -18.48
N GLU A 239 18.66 1.01 -19.54
CA GLU A 239 18.49 -0.45 -19.64
C GLU A 239 19.83 -1.19 -19.62
N LYS A 240 20.92 -0.61 -20.12
CA LYS A 240 22.27 -1.21 -20.12
C LYS A 240 22.76 -1.42 -18.69
N LEU A 241 22.62 -0.42 -17.83
CA LEU A 241 22.95 -0.54 -16.40
C LEU A 241 22.06 -1.59 -15.72
N VAL A 242 20.74 -1.57 -15.99
CA VAL A 242 19.81 -2.58 -15.46
C VAL A 242 20.25 -4.00 -15.81
N ARG A 243 20.57 -4.27 -17.09
CA ARG A 243 21.01 -5.57 -17.56
C ARG A 243 22.34 -5.99 -16.92
N SER A 244 23.29 -5.05 -16.82
CA SER A 244 24.57 -5.29 -16.14
C SER A 244 24.38 -5.69 -14.67
N LEU A 245 23.46 -5.05 -13.96
CA LEU A 245 23.19 -5.37 -12.56
C LEU A 245 22.48 -6.71 -12.39
N LEU A 246 21.50 -7.03 -13.25
CA LEU A 246 20.85 -8.34 -13.26
C LEU A 246 21.86 -9.48 -13.47
N GLY A 247 22.85 -9.29 -14.34
CA GLY A 247 23.90 -10.28 -14.60
C GLY A 247 24.81 -10.59 -13.41
N LYS A 248 24.82 -9.75 -12.38
CA LYS A 248 25.62 -9.98 -11.16
C LYS A 248 24.94 -10.88 -10.14
N VAL A 249 23.61 -10.97 -10.17
CA VAL A 249 22.83 -11.61 -9.08
C VAL A 249 21.90 -12.72 -9.58
N GLY A 250 21.92 -13.08 -10.86
CA GLY A 250 21.04 -14.15 -11.30
C GLY A 250 20.98 -14.38 -12.81
N PRO A 251 20.12 -15.32 -13.25
CA PRO A 251 20.04 -15.76 -14.64
C PRO A 251 19.17 -14.85 -15.52
N ASP A 252 18.69 -13.70 -15.02
CA ASP A 252 17.59 -12.96 -15.63
C ASP A 252 18.01 -11.81 -16.55
N VAL A 253 19.27 -11.74 -16.99
CA VAL A 253 19.81 -10.65 -17.83
C VAL A 253 18.96 -10.39 -19.07
N ALA A 254 18.53 -11.45 -19.77
CA ALA A 254 17.77 -11.36 -21.03
C ALA A 254 16.25 -11.40 -20.84
N GLN A 255 15.76 -11.46 -19.59
CA GLN A 255 14.31 -11.58 -19.35
C GLN A 255 13.57 -10.26 -19.62
N PRO A 256 12.28 -10.31 -20.03
CA PRO A 256 11.49 -9.11 -20.31
C PRO A 256 11.28 -8.29 -19.03
N LEU A 257 11.68 -7.03 -19.10
CA LEU A 257 11.45 -6.06 -18.02
C LEU A 257 9.96 -5.66 -17.98
N ARG A 258 9.36 -5.72 -16.81
CA ARG A 258 8.03 -5.12 -16.56
C ARG A 258 8.18 -3.62 -16.34
N ARG A 259 9.17 -3.22 -15.53
CA ARG A 259 9.59 -1.85 -15.30
C ARG A 259 10.94 -1.79 -14.58
N TYR A 260 11.53 -0.61 -14.56
CA TYR A 260 12.57 -0.26 -13.60
C TYR A 260 12.39 1.18 -13.14
N GLN A 261 12.72 1.44 -11.87
CA GLN A 261 12.54 2.77 -11.28
C GLN A 261 13.46 2.98 -10.08
N VAL A 262 13.95 4.22 -9.93
CA VAL A 262 14.76 4.63 -8.78
C VAL A 262 13.87 5.17 -7.67
N TYR A 263 14.14 4.73 -6.43
CA TYR A 263 13.44 5.16 -5.23
C TYR A 263 14.42 5.68 -4.18
N HIS A 264 13.93 6.65 -3.41
CA HIS A 264 14.53 7.06 -2.14
C HIS A 264 13.65 6.54 -1.00
N PHE A 265 14.28 6.01 0.03
CA PHE A 265 13.55 5.49 1.18
C PHE A 265 13.44 6.53 2.28
N HIS A 266 12.36 6.46 3.05
CA HIS A 266 12.06 7.38 4.12
C HIS A 266 11.67 6.59 5.36
N ALA A 267 12.07 7.09 6.52
CA ALA A 267 11.60 6.67 7.82
C ALA A 267 10.92 7.90 8.47
N ARG A 268 9.64 8.10 8.16
CA ARG A 268 8.90 9.30 8.55
C ARG A 268 7.51 8.96 9.06
N MET A 269 7.03 9.73 10.00
CA MET A 269 5.68 9.61 10.54
C MET A 269 5.05 10.99 10.70
N THR A 270 3.75 11.11 10.50
CA THR A 270 3.00 12.35 10.74
C THR A 270 2.98 12.70 12.22
N SER A 271 2.99 14.00 12.53
CA SER A 271 2.91 14.49 13.91
C SER A 271 1.60 14.14 14.62
N LYS A 272 0.52 13.96 13.88
CA LYS A 272 -0.80 13.57 14.40
C LYS A 272 -1.51 12.67 13.39
N TRP A 273 -2.15 11.62 13.86
CA TRP A 273 -2.93 10.68 13.05
C TRP A 273 -4.41 11.07 12.95
N LYS A 274 -4.88 11.92 13.87
CA LYS A 274 -6.24 12.41 13.96
C LYS A 274 -6.27 13.90 14.23
N VAL A 275 -7.11 14.63 13.50
CA VAL A 275 -7.48 16.02 13.77
C VAL A 275 -8.98 16.14 13.64
N LYS A 276 -9.71 16.37 14.75
CA LYS A 276 -11.19 16.41 14.78
C LYS A 276 -11.79 15.14 14.12
N SER A 277 -12.48 15.30 12.97
CA SER A 277 -13.14 14.24 12.23
C SER A 277 -12.30 13.68 11.07
N ALA A 278 -11.05 14.10 10.94
CA ALA A 278 -10.13 13.65 9.90
C ALA A 278 -9.05 12.73 10.46
N PHE A 279 -8.76 11.66 9.73
CA PHE A 279 -7.75 10.64 10.05
C PHE A 279 -6.76 10.46 8.90
N LEU A 280 -5.58 9.96 9.22
CA LEU A 280 -4.57 9.52 8.24
C LEU A 280 -4.25 8.05 8.47
N ALA A 281 -4.00 7.29 7.39
CA ALA A 281 -3.62 5.89 7.43
C ALA A 281 -2.68 5.55 6.26
N GLY A 282 -1.86 4.49 6.43
CA GLY A 282 -0.86 4.07 5.46
C GLY A 282 0.17 5.15 5.18
N ASP A 283 0.66 5.21 3.93
CA ASP A 283 1.71 6.16 3.54
C ASP A 283 1.32 7.64 3.75
N ALA A 284 0.04 7.95 3.94
CA ALA A 284 -0.38 9.30 4.34
C ALA A 284 0.01 9.63 5.78
N ALA A 285 0.12 8.62 6.65
CA ALA A 285 0.48 8.75 8.05
C ALA A 285 1.95 8.42 8.31
N HIS A 286 2.52 7.40 7.66
CA HIS A 286 3.89 6.94 7.91
C HIS A 286 4.54 6.36 6.64
N LEU A 287 5.84 6.56 6.55
CA LEU A 287 6.69 5.98 5.51
C LEU A 287 7.77 5.14 6.18
N SER A 288 7.89 3.89 5.79
CA SER A 288 8.91 2.98 6.29
C SER A 288 9.80 2.50 5.16
N PRO A 289 11.10 2.24 5.43
CA PRO A 289 11.97 1.57 4.47
C PRO A 289 11.43 0.19 4.09
N PRO A 290 11.63 -0.28 2.86
CA PRO A 290 10.98 -1.49 2.34
C PRO A 290 11.61 -2.81 2.83
N PHE A 291 12.69 -2.76 3.62
CA PHE A 291 13.55 -3.90 3.94
C PHE A 291 12.85 -5.13 4.53
N ALA A 292 11.70 -4.96 5.16
CA ALA A 292 10.89 -6.07 5.65
C ALA A 292 9.53 -6.20 4.93
N GLY A 293 9.29 -5.42 3.87
CA GLY A 293 8.03 -5.41 3.13
C GLY A 293 6.83 -4.90 3.93
N GLN A 294 7.06 -4.03 4.92
CA GLN A 294 6.03 -3.67 5.92
C GLN A 294 5.20 -2.43 5.57
N GLY A 295 5.59 -1.60 4.60
CA GLY A 295 4.87 -0.34 4.32
C GLY A 295 3.38 -0.53 4.03
N MET A 296 3.04 -1.35 3.03
CA MET A 296 1.65 -1.67 2.70
C MET A 296 0.94 -2.42 3.84
N ASN A 297 1.60 -3.41 4.43
CA ASN A 297 1.05 -4.22 5.50
C ASN A 297 0.71 -3.37 6.74
N SER A 298 1.57 -2.43 7.11
CA SER A 298 1.28 -1.46 8.18
C SER A 298 0.04 -0.63 7.86
N GLY A 299 -0.09 -0.14 6.62
CA GLY A 299 -1.28 0.60 6.19
C GLY A 299 -2.55 -0.25 6.20
N ILE A 300 -2.48 -1.54 5.91
CA ILE A 300 -3.62 -2.47 6.04
C ILE A 300 -3.97 -2.67 7.51
N ARG A 301 -2.98 -2.80 8.41
CA ARG A 301 -3.22 -2.87 9.87
C ARG A 301 -3.83 -1.59 10.42
N ASP A 302 -3.38 -0.42 9.99
CA ASP A 302 -3.98 0.86 10.39
C ASP A 302 -5.49 0.85 10.12
N VAL A 303 -5.86 0.52 8.89
CA VAL A 303 -7.27 0.56 8.48
C VAL A 303 -8.08 -0.62 9.01
N GLY A 304 -7.45 -1.75 9.27
CA GLY A 304 -8.05 -2.87 10.00
C GLY A 304 -8.48 -2.46 11.41
N ASN A 305 -7.60 -1.73 12.11
CA ASN A 305 -7.91 -1.18 13.43
C ASN A 305 -8.89 -0.01 13.37
N LEU A 306 -8.73 0.92 12.43
CA LEU A 306 -9.57 2.12 12.33
C LEU A 306 -10.99 1.77 11.84
N GLY A 307 -11.14 0.80 10.93
CA GLY A 307 -12.40 0.52 10.24
C GLY A 307 -13.53 0.13 11.18
N TRP A 308 -13.31 -0.83 12.09
CA TRP A 308 -14.32 -1.24 13.06
C TRP A 308 -14.64 -0.14 14.08
N LYS A 309 -13.64 0.66 14.46
CA LYS A 309 -13.83 1.80 15.38
C LYS A 309 -14.72 2.88 14.77
N LEU A 310 -14.48 3.23 13.49
CA LEU A 310 -15.34 4.16 12.75
C LEU A 310 -16.77 3.62 12.63
N ALA A 311 -16.91 2.33 12.27
CA ALA A 311 -18.23 1.71 12.16
C ALA A 311 -18.98 1.73 13.50
N PHE A 312 -18.30 1.41 14.60
CA PHE A 312 -18.85 1.46 15.94
C PHE A 312 -19.29 2.89 16.31
N ALA A 313 -18.40 3.89 16.15
CA ALA A 313 -18.71 5.29 16.47
C ALA A 313 -19.89 5.85 15.66
N ILE A 314 -20.03 5.42 14.40
CA ILE A 314 -21.13 5.82 13.52
C ILE A 314 -22.47 5.20 13.96
N LYS A 315 -22.47 3.89 14.28
CA LYS A 315 -23.68 3.14 14.63
C LYS A 315 -24.22 3.50 16.01
N VAL A 316 -23.34 3.66 16.99
CA VAL A 316 -23.73 3.98 18.37
C VAL A 316 -24.08 5.46 18.53
N ASN A 317 -23.78 6.28 17.50
CA ASN A 317 -23.98 7.74 17.53
C ASN A 317 -23.37 8.40 18.79
N SER A 318 -22.31 7.81 19.31
CA SER A 318 -21.61 8.26 20.51
C SER A 318 -20.86 9.55 20.20
N GLN A 319 -21.24 10.63 20.86
CA GLN A 319 -20.50 11.90 20.80
C GLN A 319 -19.16 11.82 21.55
N GLU A 320 -18.96 10.82 22.38
CA GLU A 320 -17.72 10.59 23.12
C GLU A 320 -16.78 9.66 22.34
N ASN A 321 -15.92 10.27 21.55
CA ASN A 321 -14.92 9.58 20.74
C ASN A 321 -13.73 9.03 21.56
N LYS A 322 -13.97 8.36 22.69
CA LYS A 322 -12.89 7.72 23.47
C LYS A 322 -12.26 6.51 22.76
N ILE A 323 -12.92 5.98 21.75
CA ILE A 323 -12.48 4.80 21.01
C ILE A 323 -11.72 5.17 19.73
N LEU A 324 -11.90 6.37 19.24
CA LEU A 324 -11.21 6.96 18.10
C LEU A 324 -10.11 7.92 18.62
#